data_1f4c3b6dae32ab40874574f4d95ec2a4
#
_entry.id   1f4c3b6dae32ab40874574f4d95ec2a4
#
_cell.length_a   1.000
_cell.length_b   1.000
_cell.length_c   1.000
_cell.angle_alpha   90.00
_cell.angle_beta   90.00
_cell.angle_gamma   90.00
#
_symmetry.space_group_name_H-M   'P 1'
#
loop_
_entity.id
_entity.type
_entity.pdbx_description
1 polymer ?
#
loop_
_entity_poly.entity_id
_entity_poly.type
_entity_poly.pdbx_seq_one_letter_code
_entity_poly.pdbx_strand_id
1 'polypeptide(L)'
;MKDTRFSINYSNNFSFSKPSNLPHKATPLQTVQAYKDMGTVSYQTGQNVDTWLELLKEYDTNSGNYPDGYAVVDGLRYSLQETDLLNDMMETGFQQTHNISVGGGNKSISYRMSAGMVDQNGILVTDKDSYKRYNISSYIRSDIHSWITPELDIKYANSHSELPYTSASYGIWEQQ
;
A
#
# COMPACT_ATOMS: atom_id res chain seq x y z
N MET A 1 -31.13 37.51 -1.14
CA MET A 1 -30.15 36.55 -1.71
C MET A 1 -30.07 36.75 -3.22
N LYS A 2 -28.86 36.61 -3.80
CA LYS A 2 -28.70 36.63 -5.27
C LYS A 2 -29.20 35.30 -5.86
N ASP A 3 -29.92 35.35 -6.95
CA ASP A 3 -30.24 34.13 -7.71
C ASP A 3 -28.96 33.39 -8.05
N THR A 4 -28.84 32.15 -7.57
CA THR A 4 -27.68 31.31 -7.85
C THR A 4 -28.03 30.42 -9.05
N ARG A 5 -27.33 30.64 -10.16
CA ARG A 5 -27.52 29.79 -11.34
C ARG A 5 -27.22 28.33 -11.01
N PHE A 6 -27.96 27.44 -11.63
CA PHE A 6 -27.66 26.02 -11.59
C PHE A 6 -26.23 25.76 -12.06
N SER A 7 -25.49 24.99 -11.29
CA SER A 7 -24.12 24.63 -11.59
C SER A 7 -23.88 23.15 -11.30
N ILE A 8 -23.11 22.52 -12.16
CA ILE A 8 -22.58 21.18 -11.95
C ILE A 8 -21.06 21.29 -12.01
N ASN A 9 -20.39 20.74 -11.00
CA ASN A 9 -18.94 20.64 -10.97
C ASN A 9 -18.57 19.18 -10.82
N TYR A 10 -17.64 18.74 -11.65
CA TYR A 10 -17.00 17.43 -11.54
C TYR A 10 -15.50 17.62 -11.48
N SER A 11 -14.87 16.93 -10.57
CA SER A 11 -13.42 16.86 -10.46
C SER A 11 -12.96 15.42 -10.25
N ASN A 12 -11.84 15.09 -10.82
CA ASN A 12 -11.17 13.82 -10.61
C ASN A 12 -9.67 14.03 -10.35
N ASN A 13 -9.10 13.07 -9.66
CA ASN A 13 -7.65 13.00 -9.45
C ASN A 13 -7.23 11.53 -9.55
N PHE A 14 -6.12 11.30 -10.25
CA PHE A 14 -5.45 10.01 -10.32
C PHE A 14 -4.05 10.18 -9.77
N SER A 15 -3.65 9.33 -8.85
CA SER A 15 -2.31 9.35 -8.28
C SER A 15 -1.70 7.95 -8.26
N PHE A 16 -0.38 7.91 -8.41
CA PHE A 16 0.43 6.70 -8.35
C PHE A 16 1.44 6.85 -7.23
N SER A 17 1.57 5.82 -6.43
CA SER A 17 2.50 5.78 -5.30
C SER A 17 3.52 4.68 -5.50
N LYS A 18 4.78 5.00 -5.28
CA LYS A 18 5.88 4.01 -5.26
C LYS A 18 6.75 4.25 -4.05
N PRO A 19 7.34 3.21 -3.45
CA PRO A 19 8.39 3.39 -2.46
C PRO A 19 9.53 4.21 -3.09
N SER A 20 9.93 5.29 -2.44
CA SER A 20 11.00 6.17 -2.95
C SER A 20 12.38 5.74 -2.49
N ASN A 21 12.46 5.02 -1.39
CA ASN A 21 13.72 4.55 -0.83
C ASN A 21 13.44 3.26 -0.02
N LEU A 22 13.87 2.12 -0.57
CA LEU A 22 13.88 0.86 0.13
C LEU A 22 15.26 0.66 0.79
N PRO A 23 15.33 0.06 2.00
CA PRO A 23 16.60 -0.25 2.61
C PRO A 23 17.41 -1.20 1.71
N HIS A 24 18.69 -0.94 1.60
CA HIS A 24 19.59 -1.86 0.91
C HIS A 24 19.69 -3.17 1.68
N LYS A 25 19.43 -4.25 1.00
CA LYS A 25 19.59 -5.59 1.56
C LYS A 25 21.07 -5.96 1.59
N ALA A 26 21.50 -6.62 2.65
CA ALA A 26 22.82 -7.25 2.68
C ALA A 26 22.88 -8.38 1.66
N THR A 27 24.02 -8.52 0.98
CA THR A 27 24.23 -9.67 0.07
C THR A 27 24.20 -10.99 0.86
N PRO A 28 23.91 -12.13 0.21
CA PRO A 28 23.97 -13.43 0.86
C PRO A 28 25.32 -13.67 1.57
N LEU A 29 26.40 -13.27 0.94
CA LEU A 29 27.75 -13.37 1.54
C LEU A 29 27.87 -12.52 2.81
N GLN A 30 27.42 -11.27 2.80
CA GLN A 30 27.44 -10.40 3.98
C GLN A 30 26.54 -10.95 5.10
N THR A 31 25.37 -11.48 4.74
CA THR A 31 24.43 -12.05 5.71
C THR A 31 25.03 -13.28 6.40
N VAL A 32 25.58 -14.22 5.63
CA VAL A 32 26.18 -15.45 6.20
C VAL A 32 27.46 -15.15 6.97
N GLN A 33 28.25 -14.14 6.53
CA GLN A 33 29.40 -13.66 7.30
C GLN A 33 28.98 -13.09 8.65
N ALA A 34 27.91 -12.30 8.69
CA ALA A 34 27.37 -11.78 9.94
C ALA A 34 26.89 -12.89 10.88
N TYR A 35 26.28 -13.96 10.37
CA TYR A 35 25.92 -15.13 11.18
C TYR A 35 27.15 -15.80 11.79
N LYS A 36 28.24 -15.91 11.04
CA LYS A 36 29.51 -16.44 11.55
C LYS A 36 30.07 -15.56 12.66
N ASP A 37 30.12 -14.24 12.43
CA ASP A 37 30.69 -13.27 13.37
C ASP A 37 29.88 -13.18 14.69
N MET A 38 28.56 -13.36 14.60
CA MET A 38 27.67 -13.41 15.77
C MET A 38 27.73 -14.76 16.51
N GLY A 39 28.41 -15.77 15.98
CA GLY A 39 28.38 -17.11 16.52
C GLY A 39 27.02 -17.80 16.44
N THR A 40 26.12 -17.25 15.62
CA THR A 40 24.77 -17.78 15.41
C THR A 40 24.83 -18.77 14.25
N VAL A 41 24.71 -20.03 14.54
CA VAL A 41 24.45 -21.06 13.51
C VAL A 41 22.98 -20.92 13.11
N SER A 42 22.67 -21.06 11.82
CA SER A 42 21.29 -21.10 11.36
C SER A 42 20.49 -22.14 12.15
N TYR A 43 19.78 -21.71 13.16
CA TYR A 43 18.99 -22.58 14.05
C TYR A 43 17.86 -23.34 13.33
N GLN A 44 17.53 -22.95 12.11
CA GLN A 44 16.34 -23.45 11.44
C GLN A 44 16.61 -24.56 10.44
N THR A 45 17.83 -24.72 9.94
CA THR A 45 18.07 -25.55 8.75
C THR A 45 19.29 -26.49 8.87
N GLY A 46 20.09 -26.40 9.92
CA GLY A 46 21.24 -27.30 10.15
C GLY A 46 22.44 -27.08 9.21
N GLN A 47 22.41 -26.01 8.38
CA GLN A 47 23.50 -25.71 7.43
C GLN A 47 24.79 -25.34 8.17
N ASN A 48 25.93 -25.75 7.58
CA ASN A 48 27.23 -25.34 8.05
C ASN A 48 27.59 -23.98 7.46
N VAL A 49 27.85 -22.99 8.32
CA VAL A 49 28.15 -21.60 7.94
C VAL A 49 29.44 -21.50 7.12
N ASP A 50 30.48 -22.28 7.45
CA ASP A 50 31.74 -22.25 6.70
C ASP A 50 31.59 -22.82 5.30
N THR A 51 30.88 -23.94 5.16
CA THR A 51 30.51 -24.50 3.85
C THR A 51 29.70 -23.50 3.04
N TRP A 52 28.74 -22.80 3.67
CA TRP A 52 27.94 -21.80 2.97
C TRP A 52 28.76 -20.63 2.46
N LEU A 53 29.69 -20.14 3.26
CA LEU A 53 30.62 -19.06 2.86
C LEU A 53 31.52 -19.48 1.69
N GLU A 54 32.01 -20.72 1.68
CA GLU A 54 32.80 -21.24 0.57
C GLU A 54 31.98 -21.31 -0.74
N LEU A 55 30.77 -21.85 -0.66
CA LEU A 55 29.84 -21.92 -1.79
C LEU A 55 29.47 -20.53 -2.32
N LEU A 56 29.26 -19.55 -1.44
CA LEU A 56 28.95 -18.16 -1.85
C LEU A 56 30.13 -17.49 -2.56
N LYS A 57 31.36 -17.72 -2.10
CA LYS A 57 32.56 -17.23 -2.77
C LYS A 57 32.77 -17.89 -4.13
N GLU A 58 32.48 -19.19 -4.25
CA GLU A 58 32.51 -19.89 -5.51
C GLU A 58 31.44 -19.36 -6.46
N TYR A 59 30.22 -19.15 -5.97
CA TYR A 59 29.11 -18.59 -6.75
C TYR A 59 29.43 -17.20 -7.29
N ASP A 60 30.06 -16.34 -6.50
CA ASP A 60 30.47 -15.00 -6.91
C ASP A 60 31.49 -15.05 -8.07
N THR A 61 32.32 -16.08 -8.12
CA THR A 61 33.32 -16.28 -9.18
C THR A 61 32.78 -17.03 -10.39
N ASN A 62 31.93 -18.03 -10.18
CA ASN A 62 31.45 -18.97 -11.19
C ASN A 62 29.94 -19.31 -10.98
N SER A 63 29.07 -18.33 -11.10
CA SER A 63 27.62 -18.52 -10.93
C SER A 63 27.01 -19.55 -11.89
N GLY A 64 27.66 -19.79 -13.05
CA GLY A 64 27.24 -20.81 -14.04
C GLY A 64 27.23 -22.24 -13.51
N ASN A 65 27.99 -22.56 -12.46
CA ASN A 65 27.98 -23.86 -11.82
C ASN A 65 26.69 -24.11 -11.03
N TYR A 66 25.94 -23.07 -10.74
CA TYR A 66 24.73 -23.10 -9.89
C TYR A 66 23.56 -22.36 -10.56
N PRO A 67 23.05 -22.87 -11.70
CA PRO A 67 22.04 -22.17 -12.52
C PRO A 67 20.73 -21.95 -11.77
N ASP A 68 20.44 -22.78 -10.77
CA ASP A 68 19.23 -22.68 -9.96
C ASP A 68 19.42 -21.76 -8.72
N GLY A 69 20.60 -21.14 -8.56
CA GLY A 69 20.88 -20.21 -7.47
C GLY A 69 21.04 -20.89 -6.09
N TYR A 70 21.28 -22.19 -6.03
CA TYR A 70 21.53 -22.94 -4.79
C TYR A 70 22.47 -24.12 -5.02
N ALA A 71 23.06 -24.60 -3.92
CA ALA A 71 23.82 -25.85 -3.87
C ALA A 71 23.17 -26.81 -2.87
N VAL A 72 23.41 -28.11 -3.05
CA VAL A 72 23.01 -29.15 -2.11
C VAL A 72 24.27 -29.88 -1.64
N VAL A 73 24.55 -29.82 -0.34
CA VAL A 73 25.69 -30.51 0.29
C VAL A 73 25.13 -31.29 1.49
N ASP A 74 25.46 -32.58 1.55
CA ASP A 74 25.01 -33.54 2.58
C ASP A 74 23.47 -33.53 2.79
N GLY A 75 22.72 -33.33 1.68
CA GLY A 75 21.26 -33.28 1.71
C GLY A 75 20.67 -31.94 2.18
N LEU A 76 21.50 -30.97 2.50
CA LEU A 76 21.09 -29.61 2.92
C LEU A 76 21.21 -28.65 1.73
N ARG A 77 20.18 -27.81 1.57
CA ARG A 77 20.15 -26.78 0.53
C ARG A 77 20.77 -25.49 1.04
N TYR A 78 21.71 -24.96 0.28
CA TYR A 78 22.38 -23.67 0.52
C TYR A 78 21.96 -22.68 -0.56
N SER A 79 21.23 -21.63 -0.19
CA SER A 79 20.83 -20.57 -1.11
C SER A 79 22.01 -19.65 -1.41
N LEU A 80 22.30 -19.43 -2.69
CA LEU A 80 23.46 -18.65 -3.14
C LEU A 80 23.04 -17.36 -3.84
N GLN A 81 21.86 -17.37 -4.44
CA GLN A 81 21.33 -16.21 -5.17
C GLN A 81 20.67 -15.22 -4.20
N GLU A 82 20.89 -13.95 -4.46
CA GLU A 82 20.16 -12.88 -3.82
C GLU A 82 18.69 -12.89 -4.26
N THR A 83 17.79 -12.81 -3.31
CA THR A 83 16.35 -12.66 -3.55
C THR A 83 15.94 -11.27 -3.10
N ASP A 84 15.42 -10.46 -4.01
CA ASP A 84 14.93 -9.11 -3.69
C ASP A 84 13.46 -9.15 -3.26
N LEU A 85 13.20 -9.84 -2.14
CA LEU A 85 11.86 -10.01 -1.59
C LEU A 85 11.15 -8.67 -1.36
N LEU A 86 11.90 -7.61 -1.00
CA LEU A 86 11.29 -6.30 -0.77
C LEU A 86 10.72 -5.72 -2.05
N ASN A 87 11.46 -5.77 -3.16
CA ASN A 87 10.95 -5.32 -4.45
C ASN A 87 9.85 -6.25 -4.98
N ASP A 88 9.98 -7.55 -4.78
CA ASP A 88 8.97 -8.54 -5.22
C ASP A 88 7.64 -8.38 -4.46
N MET A 89 7.68 -7.86 -3.24
CA MET A 89 6.49 -7.58 -2.41
C MET A 89 5.86 -6.22 -2.68
N MET A 90 6.51 -5.38 -3.50
CA MET A 90 6.07 -4.01 -3.75
C MET A 90 5.60 -3.82 -5.19
N GLU A 91 4.53 -3.06 -5.32
CA GLU A 91 4.02 -2.64 -6.62
C GLU A 91 3.71 -1.13 -6.63
N THR A 92 3.26 -0.65 -7.78
CA THR A 92 2.80 0.73 -7.87
C THR A 92 1.36 0.81 -7.36
N GLY A 93 1.17 1.48 -6.23
CA GLY A 93 -0.15 1.81 -5.73
C GLY A 93 -0.86 2.81 -6.64
N PHE A 94 -2.16 2.65 -6.77
CA PHE A 94 -3.01 3.52 -7.58
C PHE A 94 -4.17 4.03 -6.75
N GLN A 95 -4.45 5.33 -6.87
CA GLN A 95 -5.61 5.96 -6.25
C GLN A 95 -6.37 6.78 -7.29
N GLN A 96 -7.69 6.63 -7.26
CA GLN A 96 -8.61 7.49 -7.99
C GLN A 96 -9.58 8.18 -7.03
N THR A 97 -9.82 9.45 -7.30
CA THR A 97 -10.78 10.26 -6.54
C THR A 97 -11.72 10.92 -7.53
N HIS A 98 -13.00 10.80 -7.30
CA HIS A 98 -14.03 11.42 -8.11
C HIS A 98 -14.97 12.23 -7.20
N ASN A 99 -15.23 13.47 -7.57
CA ASN A 99 -16.20 14.31 -6.88
C ASN A 99 -17.13 14.95 -7.88
N ILE A 100 -18.43 14.90 -7.59
CA ILE A 100 -19.45 15.61 -8.32
C ILE A 100 -20.23 16.48 -7.34
N SER A 101 -20.52 17.70 -7.73
CA SER A 101 -21.41 18.55 -6.97
C SER A 101 -22.38 19.30 -7.87
N VAL A 102 -23.58 19.48 -7.37
CA VAL A 102 -24.66 20.21 -8.03
C VAL A 102 -25.14 21.26 -7.05
N GLY A 103 -25.33 22.45 -7.51
CA GLY A 103 -25.85 23.53 -6.69
C GLY A 103 -26.68 24.50 -7.51
N GLY A 104 -27.58 25.19 -6.82
CA GLY A 104 -28.42 26.17 -7.43
C GLY A 104 -29.33 26.80 -6.41
N GLY A 105 -30.21 27.69 -6.90
CA GLY A 105 -31.18 28.32 -6.05
C GLY A 105 -31.80 29.55 -6.68
N ASN A 106 -32.84 30.04 -6.05
CA ASN A 106 -33.48 31.28 -6.35
C ASN A 106 -33.55 32.17 -5.07
N LYS A 107 -34.39 33.21 -5.10
CA LYS A 107 -34.52 34.12 -3.93
C LYS A 107 -35.02 33.42 -2.67
N SER A 108 -35.75 32.33 -2.80
CA SER A 108 -36.39 31.64 -1.67
C SER A 108 -35.75 30.30 -1.32
N ILE A 109 -35.05 29.65 -2.25
CA ILE A 109 -34.48 28.32 -2.04
C ILE A 109 -33.05 28.30 -2.54
N SER A 110 -32.13 27.74 -1.77
CA SER A 110 -30.79 27.37 -2.19
C SER A 110 -30.49 25.94 -1.81
N TYR A 111 -29.81 25.22 -2.69
CA TYR A 111 -29.43 23.84 -2.46
C TYR A 111 -28.02 23.55 -2.98
N ARG A 112 -27.38 22.60 -2.34
CA ARG A 112 -26.13 22.00 -2.79
C ARG A 112 -26.14 20.52 -2.45
N MET A 113 -25.80 19.69 -3.44
CA MET A 113 -25.63 18.26 -3.27
C MET A 113 -24.24 17.88 -3.79
N SER A 114 -23.59 16.95 -3.13
CA SER A 114 -22.33 16.41 -3.62
C SER A 114 -22.22 14.93 -3.33
N ALA A 115 -21.51 14.23 -4.22
CA ALA A 115 -21.09 12.86 -4.02
C ALA A 115 -19.60 12.75 -4.34
N GLY A 116 -18.88 11.96 -3.54
CA GLY A 116 -17.47 11.70 -3.72
C GLY A 116 -17.16 10.22 -3.54
N MET A 117 -16.14 9.76 -4.27
CA MET A 117 -15.59 8.42 -4.19
C MET A 117 -14.08 8.51 -4.15
N VAL A 118 -13.46 7.74 -3.26
CA VAL A 118 -12.03 7.42 -3.26
C VAL A 118 -11.91 5.91 -3.38
N ASP A 119 -11.07 5.46 -4.29
CA ASP A 119 -10.70 4.05 -4.45
C ASP A 119 -9.18 3.99 -4.59
N GLN A 120 -8.53 3.28 -3.67
CA GLN A 120 -7.09 3.22 -3.54
C GLN A 120 -6.65 1.78 -3.35
N ASN A 121 -5.70 1.35 -4.16
CA ASN A 121 -4.88 0.17 -3.90
C ASN A 121 -3.55 0.63 -3.30
N GLY A 122 -3.05 -0.10 -2.31
CA GLY A 122 -1.76 0.17 -1.70
C GLY A 122 -0.58 -0.22 -2.57
N ILE A 123 0.60 -0.27 -1.97
CA ILE A 123 1.86 -0.55 -2.66
C ILE A 123 2.32 -2.01 -2.48
N LEU A 124 1.59 -2.83 -1.76
CA LEU A 124 1.92 -4.24 -1.55
C LEU A 124 1.28 -5.11 -2.63
N VAL A 125 2.02 -6.13 -3.09
CA VAL A 125 1.52 -7.13 -4.05
C VAL A 125 0.52 -8.04 -3.35
N THR A 126 -0.67 -7.50 -3.08
CA THR A 126 -1.79 -8.21 -2.46
C THR A 126 -3.10 -7.49 -2.75
N ASP A 127 -4.18 -8.24 -2.87
CA ASP A 127 -5.54 -7.72 -2.95
C ASP A 127 -6.10 -7.21 -1.60
N LYS A 128 -5.35 -7.40 -0.52
CA LYS A 128 -5.71 -7.00 0.84
C LYS A 128 -5.17 -5.64 1.30
N ASP A 129 -4.54 -4.88 0.40
CA ASP A 129 -4.05 -3.53 0.69
C ASP A 129 -4.91 -2.53 -0.08
N SER A 130 -6.10 -2.23 0.45
CA SER A 130 -7.04 -1.36 -0.25
C SER A 130 -7.84 -0.45 0.69
N TYR A 131 -8.23 0.71 0.15
CA TYR A 131 -9.10 1.66 0.82
C TYR A 131 -10.16 2.20 -0.14
N LYS A 132 -11.44 2.10 0.27
CA LYS A 132 -12.57 2.65 -0.46
C LYS A 132 -13.38 3.57 0.44
N ARG A 133 -13.77 4.72 -0.08
CA ARG A 133 -14.62 5.66 0.64
C ARG A 133 -15.65 6.28 -0.30
N TYR A 134 -16.87 6.32 0.19
CA TYR A 134 -17.98 7.02 -0.46
C TYR A 134 -18.53 8.07 0.49
N ASN A 135 -18.80 9.25 -0.01
CA ASN A 135 -19.44 10.32 0.73
C ASN A 135 -20.52 11.00 -0.09
N ILE A 136 -21.60 11.34 0.59
CA ILE A 136 -22.72 12.09 0.02
C ILE A 136 -23.04 13.21 0.99
N SER A 137 -23.30 14.41 0.47
CA SER A 137 -23.81 15.50 1.24
C SER A 137 -24.94 16.21 0.52
N SER A 138 -25.90 16.69 1.29
CA SER A 138 -27.02 17.48 0.77
C SER A 138 -27.31 18.62 1.75
N TYR A 139 -27.31 19.82 1.24
CA TYR A 139 -27.68 21.02 1.97
C TYR A 139 -28.82 21.71 1.22
N ILE A 140 -29.90 22.01 1.94
CA ILE A 140 -31.05 22.74 1.43
C ILE A 140 -31.40 23.82 2.47
N ARG A 141 -31.61 25.03 1.99
CA ARG A 141 -32.12 26.16 2.78
C ARG A 141 -33.31 26.77 2.03
N SER A 142 -34.37 27.09 2.78
CA SER A 142 -35.57 27.71 2.21
C SER A 142 -35.98 28.91 3.07
N ASP A 143 -36.07 30.09 2.46
CA ASP A 143 -36.63 31.29 3.08
C ASP A 143 -38.15 31.27 2.83
N ILE A 144 -38.91 30.62 3.73
CA ILE A 144 -40.38 30.47 3.58
C ILE A 144 -41.08 31.76 3.93
N HIS A 145 -40.64 32.43 5.02
CA HIS A 145 -41.18 33.68 5.51
C HIS A 145 -40.05 34.52 6.10
N SER A 146 -40.29 35.85 6.26
CA SER A 146 -39.31 36.76 6.83
C SER A 146 -38.81 36.37 8.23
N TRP A 147 -39.54 35.54 8.95
CA TRP A 147 -39.24 35.05 10.30
C TRP A 147 -38.96 33.54 10.36
N ILE A 148 -38.99 32.80 9.24
CA ILE A 148 -38.74 31.34 9.21
C ILE A 148 -37.88 30.95 8.03
N THR A 149 -36.72 30.39 8.33
CA THR A 149 -35.73 29.93 7.36
C THR A 149 -35.24 28.53 7.76
N PRO A 150 -35.95 27.45 7.39
CA PRO A 150 -35.48 26.11 7.65
C PRO A 150 -34.24 25.79 6.82
N GLU A 151 -33.32 25.05 7.46
CA GLU A 151 -32.12 24.51 6.85
C GLU A 151 -32.02 23.01 7.15
N LEU A 152 -31.61 22.25 6.17
CA LEU A 152 -31.35 20.80 6.29
C LEU A 152 -29.97 20.49 5.73
N ASP A 153 -29.09 19.97 6.57
CA ASP A 153 -27.75 19.48 6.19
C ASP A 153 -27.65 18.01 6.52
N ILE A 154 -27.51 17.17 5.51
CA ILE A 154 -27.35 15.72 5.64
C ILE A 154 -25.98 15.37 5.09
N LYS A 155 -25.22 14.62 5.86
CA LYS A 155 -23.92 14.07 5.47
C LYS A 155 -23.87 12.58 5.77
N TYR A 156 -23.45 11.82 4.78
CA TYR A 156 -23.19 10.39 4.91
C TYR A 156 -21.80 10.09 4.40
N ALA A 157 -21.05 9.28 5.15
CA ALA A 157 -19.78 8.76 4.71
C ALA A 157 -19.68 7.28 5.12
N ASN A 158 -19.19 6.47 4.19
CA ASN A 158 -18.86 5.07 4.43
C ASN A 158 -17.44 4.83 3.93
N SER A 159 -16.63 4.14 4.73
CA SER A 159 -15.28 3.75 4.32
C SER A 159 -15.03 2.29 4.67
N HIS A 160 -14.30 1.63 3.80
CA HIS A 160 -13.83 0.27 3.96
C HIS A 160 -12.33 0.24 3.72
N SER A 161 -11.59 -0.38 4.63
CA SER A 161 -10.14 -0.55 4.53
C SER A 161 -9.83 -2.02 4.75
N GLU A 162 -9.07 -2.59 3.84
CA GLU A 162 -8.47 -3.90 3.99
C GLU A 162 -6.97 -3.72 4.13
N LEU A 163 -6.41 -4.36 5.14
CA LEU A 163 -4.97 -4.39 5.40
C LEU A 163 -4.50 -5.83 5.41
N PRO A 164 -3.28 -6.12 4.91
CA PRO A 164 -2.71 -7.45 5.01
C PRO A 164 -2.65 -7.86 6.47
N TYR A 165 -3.07 -9.08 6.75
CA TYR A 165 -3.01 -9.61 8.11
C TYR A 165 -1.56 -9.74 8.54
N THR A 166 -1.19 -9.04 9.59
CA THR A 166 0.07 -9.26 10.31
C THR A 166 -0.25 -9.88 11.65
N SER A 167 0.37 -11.01 11.97
CA SER A 167 0.22 -11.56 13.31
C SER A 167 0.71 -10.53 14.34
N ALA A 168 0.04 -10.44 15.49
CA ALA A 168 0.32 -9.45 16.52
C ALA A 168 1.76 -9.48 17.07
N SER A 169 2.54 -10.50 16.72
CA SER A 169 3.90 -10.73 17.23
C SER A 169 5.01 -10.34 16.25
N TYR A 170 4.72 -10.21 14.94
CA TYR A 170 5.75 -9.94 13.93
C TYR A 170 5.19 -9.02 12.86
N GLY A 171 5.85 -7.89 12.66
CA GLY A 171 5.55 -7.00 11.54
C GLY A 171 5.94 -7.65 10.20
N ILE A 172 5.39 -7.14 9.09
CA ILE A 172 5.71 -7.61 7.73
C ILE A 172 7.22 -7.68 7.49
N TRP A 173 7.98 -6.82 8.16
CA TRP A 173 9.42 -6.66 8.02
C TRP A 173 10.25 -7.66 8.83
N GLU A 174 9.63 -8.41 9.75
CA GLU A 174 10.30 -9.41 10.59
C GLU A 174 10.21 -10.84 10.03
N GLN A 175 9.51 -11.03 8.93
CA GLN A 175 9.35 -12.34 8.26
C GLN A 175 10.43 -12.61 7.19
N GLN A 176 11.58 -11.95 7.30
CA GLN A 176 12.72 -12.16 6.39
C GLN A 176 13.68 -13.21 6.91
#